data_dd73cad2e11c76ec5cda59fa5b5d8e88
#
_entry.id   dd73cad2e11c76ec5cda59fa5b5d8e88
#
_cell.length_a   1.000
_cell.length_b   1.000
_cell.length_c   1.000
_cell.angle_alpha   90.00
_cell.angle_beta   90.00
_cell.angle_gamma   90.00
#
_symmetry.space_group_name_H-M   'P 1'
#
loop_
_entity.id
_entity.type
_entity.pdbx_description
1 polymer ?
#
loop_
_entity_poly.entity_id
_entity_poly.type
_entity_poly.pdbx_seq_one_letter_code
_entity_poly.pdbx_strand_id
1 'polypeptide(L)'
;QVIGEVYRHKVLFVISQSDKAEPTSGGGPLSTAQKQNISRKICLLHELFQPVHPVCAVSVRLQWGLRVMAERMIKCLPREATSPVVSQLQSSFRTTVVREQARSDFGETVGAVLDSISAFPLIPAPVRAVIQAVRTTVVSVARAVWDFFF
;
A
#
# COMPACT_ATOMS: atom_id res chain seq x y z
N GLN A 1 -5.58 -24.32 5.09
CA GLN A 1 -5.32 -22.86 5.22
C GLN A 1 -3.94 -22.57 4.64
N VAL A 2 -3.87 -21.95 3.48
CA VAL A 2 -2.61 -21.78 2.72
C VAL A 2 -1.78 -20.61 3.26
N ILE A 3 -2.42 -19.64 3.91
CA ILE A 3 -1.75 -18.44 4.44
C ILE A 3 -2.10 -18.33 5.92
N GLY A 4 -1.05 -18.33 6.77
CA GLY A 4 -1.22 -18.12 8.21
C GLY A 4 -1.84 -16.75 8.52
N GLU A 5 -2.62 -16.65 9.59
CA GLU A 5 -3.34 -15.42 9.96
C GLU A 5 -2.42 -14.19 10.10
N VAL A 6 -1.19 -14.39 10.57
CA VAL A 6 -0.17 -13.35 10.75
C VAL A 6 0.18 -12.62 9.44
N TYR A 7 0.01 -13.29 8.29
CA TYR A 7 0.38 -12.72 6.98
C TYR A 7 -0.82 -12.25 6.15
N ARG A 8 -2.05 -12.49 6.59
CA ARG A 8 -3.25 -12.13 5.82
C ARG A 8 -3.31 -10.66 5.42
N HIS A 9 -2.87 -9.77 6.28
CA HIS A 9 -2.81 -8.32 6.03
C HIS A 9 -1.69 -7.90 5.06
N LYS A 10 -0.78 -8.82 4.70
CA LYS A 10 0.31 -8.58 3.73
C LYS A 10 0.00 -9.18 2.35
N VAL A 11 -1.21 -9.72 2.15
CA VAL A 11 -1.61 -10.38 0.91
C VAL A 11 -2.59 -9.52 0.15
N LEU A 12 -2.26 -9.25 -1.10
CA LEU A 12 -3.15 -8.61 -2.06
C LEU A 12 -3.54 -9.62 -3.15
N PHE A 13 -4.83 -9.90 -3.30
CA PHE A 13 -5.34 -10.74 -4.38
C PHE A 13 -5.50 -9.90 -5.64
N VAL A 14 -4.95 -10.41 -6.75
CA VAL A 14 -4.99 -9.73 -8.04
C VAL A 14 -5.50 -10.69 -9.12
N ILE A 15 -6.57 -10.29 -9.83
CA ILE A 15 -7.03 -10.93 -11.06
C ILE A 15 -6.29 -10.26 -12.21
N SER A 16 -5.29 -10.95 -12.78
CA SER A 16 -4.55 -10.47 -13.94
C SER A 16 -5.30 -10.78 -15.26
N GLN A 17 -4.85 -10.17 -16.36
CA GLN A 17 -5.40 -10.38 -17.69
C GLN A 17 -6.93 -10.21 -17.77
N SER A 18 -7.47 -9.21 -17.07
CA SER A 18 -8.91 -8.96 -17.02
C SER A 18 -9.53 -8.66 -18.39
N ASP A 19 -8.72 -8.27 -19.38
CA ASP A 19 -9.12 -8.13 -20.78
C ASP A 19 -9.51 -9.46 -21.46
N LYS A 20 -9.11 -10.61 -20.89
CA LYS A 20 -9.50 -11.93 -21.34
C LYS A 20 -10.77 -12.48 -20.66
N ALA A 21 -11.41 -11.68 -19.77
CA ALA A 21 -12.69 -12.08 -19.20
C ALA A 21 -13.74 -12.18 -20.30
N GLU A 22 -14.54 -13.24 -20.30
CA GLU A 22 -15.61 -13.42 -21.27
C GLU A 22 -16.82 -12.51 -20.98
N PRO A 23 -17.59 -12.13 -22.02
CA PRO A 23 -17.30 -12.35 -23.44
C PRO A 23 -16.13 -11.47 -23.90
N THR A 24 -15.16 -12.06 -24.61
CA THR A 24 -13.99 -11.31 -25.09
C THR A 24 -14.42 -10.32 -26.17
N SER A 25 -14.15 -9.05 -25.95
CA SER A 25 -14.28 -8.01 -26.96
C SER A 25 -12.94 -7.85 -27.70
N GLY A 26 -12.97 -7.88 -29.01
CA GLY A 26 -11.79 -7.95 -29.88
C GLY A 26 -10.85 -6.74 -29.82
N GLY A 27 -10.22 -6.50 -28.67
CA GLY A 27 -9.10 -5.56 -28.50
C GLY A 27 -9.44 -4.16 -27.96
N GLY A 28 -10.71 -3.81 -27.81
CA GLY A 28 -11.17 -2.53 -27.25
C GLY A 28 -11.17 -2.48 -25.70
N PRO A 29 -11.69 -1.38 -25.12
CA PRO A 29 -11.87 -1.26 -23.68
C PRO A 29 -12.81 -2.33 -23.14
N LEU A 30 -12.72 -2.65 -21.83
CA LEU A 30 -13.59 -3.65 -21.20
C LEU A 30 -15.06 -3.31 -21.38
N SER A 31 -15.82 -4.24 -21.95
CA SER A 31 -17.28 -4.16 -22.08
C SER A 31 -17.97 -4.23 -20.73
N THR A 32 -19.23 -3.80 -20.66
CA THR A 32 -20.06 -3.90 -19.44
C THR A 32 -20.17 -5.35 -18.97
N ALA A 33 -20.37 -6.30 -19.90
CA ALA A 33 -20.46 -7.73 -19.57
C ALA A 33 -19.15 -8.27 -18.98
N GLN A 34 -18.00 -7.88 -19.52
CA GLN A 34 -16.69 -8.21 -18.94
C GLN A 34 -16.52 -7.68 -17.53
N LYS A 35 -16.86 -6.41 -17.30
CA LYS A 35 -16.81 -5.79 -15.96
C LYS A 35 -17.71 -6.52 -14.97
N GLN A 36 -18.92 -6.93 -15.38
CA GLN A 36 -19.82 -7.71 -14.54
C GLN A 36 -19.22 -9.08 -14.18
N ASN A 37 -18.62 -9.79 -15.14
CA ASN A 37 -17.98 -11.08 -14.88
C ASN A 37 -16.74 -10.95 -13.99
N ILE A 38 -15.95 -9.89 -14.16
CA ILE A 38 -14.85 -9.56 -13.25
C ILE A 38 -15.39 -9.32 -11.83
N SER A 39 -16.47 -8.54 -11.69
CA SER A 39 -17.09 -8.28 -10.39
C SER A 39 -17.59 -9.56 -9.73
N ARG A 40 -18.21 -10.47 -10.47
CA ARG A 40 -18.63 -11.81 -9.95
C ARG A 40 -17.42 -12.61 -9.45
N LYS A 41 -16.30 -12.62 -10.18
CA LYS A 41 -15.07 -13.30 -9.75
C LYS A 41 -14.49 -12.67 -8.48
N ILE A 42 -14.55 -11.35 -8.36
CA ILE A 42 -14.13 -10.63 -7.14
C ILE A 42 -15.00 -11.07 -5.95
N CYS A 43 -16.33 -11.13 -6.11
CA CYS A 43 -17.24 -11.60 -5.06
C CYS A 43 -16.90 -13.04 -4.63
N LEU A 44 -16.72 -13.96 -5.59
CA LEU A 44 -16.34 -15.33 -5.29
C LEU A 44 -15.02 -15.45 -4.52
N LEU A 45 -14.02 -14.62 -4.87
CA LEU A 45 -12.76 -14.60 -4.13
C LEU A 45 -12.95 -14.06 -2.72
N HIS A 46 -13.82 -13.06 -2.53
CA HIS A 46 -14.17 -12.57 -1.19
C HIS A 46 -14.87 -13.63 -0.35
N GLU A 47 -15.80 -14.39 -0.92
CA GLU A 47 -16.51 -15.49 -0.23
C GLU A 47 -15.55 -16.61 0.17
N LEU A 48 -14.65 -17.01 -0.75
CA LEU A 48 -13.75 -18.16 -0.55
C LEU A 48 -12.58 -17.85 0.39
N PHE A 49 -11.98 -16.69 0.27
CA PHE A 49 -10.70 -16.35 0.92
C PHE A 49 -10.81 -15.28 2.00
N GLN A 50 -11.93 -14.56 2.04
CA GLN A 50 -12.15 -13.45 2.99
C GLN A 50 -10.93 -12.55 3.12
N PRO A 51 -10.43 -11.96 1.99
CA PRO A 51 -9.21 -11.17 1.99
C PRO A 51 -9.37 -9.92 2.85
N VAL A 52 -8.31 -9.54 3.57
CA VAL A 52 -8.26 -8.30 4.37
C VAL A 52 -8.31 -7.07 3.46
N HIS A 53 -7.60 -7.15 2.32
CA HIS A 53 -7.58 -6.07 1.33
C HIS A 53 -8.54 -6.37 0.18
N PRO A 54 -9.21 -5.34 -0.39
CA PRO A 54 -10.08 -5.55 -1.54
C PRO A 54 -9.33 -6.16 -2.72
N VAL A 55 -9.94 -7.16 -3.37
CA VAL A 55 -9.37 -7.80 -4.57
C VAL A 55 -9.21 -6.79 -5.70
N CYS A 56 -8.06 -6.79 -6.37
CA CYS A 56 -7.81 -5.99 -7.57
C CYS A 56 -8.07 -6.81 -8.84
N ALA A 57 -8.54 -6.16 -9.87
CA ALA A 57 -8.57 -6.73 -11.21
C ALA A 57 -7.81 -5.79 -12.16
N VAL A 58 -6.91 -6.34 -12.98
CA VAL A 58 -6.01 -5.55 -13.81
C VAL A 58 -5.84 -6.14 -15.21
N SER A 59 -5.57 -5.27 -16.17
CA SER A 59 -5.06 -5.61 -17.49
C SER A 59 -3.88 -4.71 -17.84
N VAL A 60 -2.70 -5.30 -18.01
CA VAL A 60 -1.51 -4.57 -18.45
C VAL A 60 -1.70 -4.08 -19.88
N ARG A 61 -2.28 -4.92 -20.75
CA ARG A 61 -2.54 -4.58 -22.15
C ARG A 61 -3.43 -3.34 -22.32
N LEU A 62 -4.47 -3.22 -21.47
CA LEU A 62 -5.42 -2.08 -21.52
C LEU A 62 -5.04 -0.96 -20.54
N GLN A 63 -3.94 -1.08 -19.80
CA GLN A 63 -3.54 -0.17 -18.73
C GLN A 63 -4.67 0.05 -17.68
N TRP A 64 -5.57 -0.94 -17.55
CA TRP A 64 -6.76 -0.86 -16.71
C TRP A 64 -6.50 -1.44 -15.31
N GLY A 65 -6.95 -0.72 -14.28
CA GLY A 65 -6.86 -1.14 -12.89
C GLY A 65 -5.47 -1.03 -12.24
N LEU A 66 -4.41 -0.70 -12.99
CA LEU A 66 -3.03 -0.71 -12.50
C LEU A 66 -2.77 0.34 -11.43
N ARG A 67 -3.35 1.54 -11.55
CA ARG A 67 -3.22 2.59 -10.51
C ARG A 67 -3.83 2.15 -9.18
N VAL A 68 -5.05 1.59 -9.25
CA VAL A 68 -5.74 1.07 -8.06
C VAL A 68 -4.95 -0.07 -7.42
N MET A 69 -4.36 -0.95 -8.23
CA MET A 69 -3.48 -2.01 -7.74
C MET A 69 -2.25 -1.44 -7.04
N ALA A 70 -1.58 -0.43 -7.62
CA ALA A 70 -0.42 0.22 -7.01
C ALA A 70 -0.76 0.85 -5.66
N GLU A 71 -1.88 1.58 -5.56
CA GLU A 71 -2.35 2.20 -4.32
C GLU A 71 -2.65 1.15 -3.23
N ARG A 72 -3.27 0.02 -3.60
CA ARG A 72 -3.54 -1.07 -2.66
C ARG A 72 -2.28 -1.83 -2.26
N MET A 73 -1.37 -2.04 -3.21
CA MET A 73 -0.06 -2.66 -2.93
C MET A 73 0.71 -1.88 -1.87
N ILE A 74 0.79 -0.55 -2.00
CA ILE A 74 1.47 0.30 -1.02
C ILE A 74 0.85 0.14 0.38
N LYS A 75 -0.47 0.01 0.49
CA LYS A 75 -1.17 -0.20 1.77
C LYS A 75 -0.90 -1.58 2.40
N CYS A 76 -0.46 -2.56 1.63
CA CYS A 76 -0.10 -3.90 2.12
C CYS A 76 1.36 -3.99 2.57
N LEU A 77 2.20 -3.00 2.23
CA LEU A 77 3.61 -3.00 2.58
C LEU A 77 3.84 -2.59 4.04
N PRO A 78 4.90 -3.10 4.67
CA PRO A 78 5.38 -2.55 5.92
C PRO A 78 5.86 -1.11 5.69
N ARG A 79 5.73 -0.25 6.71
CA ARG A 79 5.99 1.21 6.59
C ARG A 79 7.38 1.54 6.05
N GLU A 80 8.39 0.81 6.49
CA GLU A 80 9.78 0.97 6.08
C GLU A 80 10.04 0.64 4.59
N ALA A 81 9.15 -0.15 3.97
CA ALA A 81 9.27 -0.56 2.57
C ALA A 81 8.52 0.36 1.59
N THR A 82 7.63 1.24 2.06
CA THR A 82 6.78 2.05 1.18
C THR A 82 7.58 3.05 0.37
N SER A 83 8.48 3.82 0.98
CA SER A 83 9.30 4.82 0.27
C SER A 83 10.24 4.21 -0.78
N PRO A 84 11.03 3.15 -0.49
CA PRO A 84 11.81 2.45 -1.50
C PRO A 84 10.99 1.93 -2.68
N VAL A 85 9.80 1.37 -2.42
CA VAL A 85 8.93 0.86 -3.49
C VAL A 85 8.38 2.01 -4.33
N VAL A 86 7.91 3.11 -3.71
CA VAL A 86 7.41 4.28 -4.45
C VAL A 86 8.47 4.89 -5.34
N SER A 87 9.73 4.94 -4.90
CA SER A 87 10.84 5.44 -5.72
C SER A 87 11.09 4.62 -6.99
N GLN A 88 10.71 3.35 -7.00
CA GLN A 88 10.85 2.45 -8.16
C GLN A 88 9.59 2.42 -9.05
N LEU A 89 8.46 2.94 -8.59
CA LEU A 89 7.26 3.01 -9.42
C LEU A 89 7.45 4.00 -10.58
N GLN A 90 6.87 3.67 -11.74
CA GLN A 90 6.75 4.64 -12.82
C GLN A 90 5.94 5.86 -12.36
N SER A 91 6.26 7.03 -12.87
CA SER A 91 5.62 8.30 -12.50
C SER A 91 4.09 8.27 -12.61
N SER A 92 3.56 7.56 -13.61
CA SER A 92 2.11 7.38 -13.82
C SER A 92 1.40 6.64 -12.68
N PHE A 93 2.13 5.89 -11.86
CA PHE A 93 1.60 5.14 -10.71
C PHE A 93 1.89 5.81 -9.37
N ARG A 94 2.71 6.87 -9.35
CA ARG A 94 2.97 7.70 -8.16
C ARG A 94 1.82 8.68 -7.94
N THR A 95 0.61 8.16 -7.69
CA THR A 95 -0.55 9.00 -7.41
C THR A 95 -0.36 9.78 -6.12
N THR A 96 -1.15 10.83 -5.91
CA THR A 96 -1.14 11.60 -4.64
C THR A 96 -1.35 10.68 -3.44
N VAL A 97 -2.26 9.72 -3.55
CA VAL A 97 -2.53 8.72 -2.48
C VAL A 97 -1.30 7.88 -2.16
N VAL A 98 -0.59 7.40 -3.19
CA VAL A 98 0.64 6.61 -3.04
C VAL A 98 1.75 7.43 -2.37
N ARG A 99 1.92 8.68 -2.80
CA ARG A 99 2.93 9.59 -2.24
C ARG A 99 2.63 9.97 -0.79
N GLU A 100 1.40 10.34 -0.48
CA GLU A 100 0.99 10.67 0.89
C GLU A 100 1.16 9.51 1.85
N GLN A 101 0.79 8.29 1.42
CA GLN A 101 0.99 7.10 2.23
C GLN A 101 2.47 6.86 2.53
N ALA A 102 3.34 6.88 1.51
CA ALA A 102 4.77 6.67 1.69
C ALA A 102 5.43 7.76 2.54
N ARG A 103 5.02 9.02 2.35
CA ARG A 103 5.45 10.17 3.16
C ARG A 103 5.06 9.99 4.63
N SER A 104 3.82 9.59 4.87
CA SER A 104 3.33 9.32 6.23
C SER A 104 4.08 8.16 6.87
N ASP A 105 4.23 7.05 6.17
CA ASP A 105 4.93 5.86 6.65
C ASP A 105 6.40 6.15 6.97
N PHE A 106 7.07 6.95 6.15
CA PHE A 106 8.44 7.39 6.41
C PHE A 106 8.53 8.19 7.72
N GLY A 107 7.63 9.17 7.91
CA GLY A 107 7.57 9.93 9.16
C GLY A 107 7.31 9.05 10.39
N GLU A 108 6.36 8.12 10.29
CA GLU A 108 6.05 7.19 11.38
C GLU A 108 7.18 6.19 11.66
N THR A 109 7.92 5.77 10.64
CA THR A 109 9.12 4.92 10.82
C THR A 109 10.18 5.65 11.64
N VAL A 110 10.43 6.92 11.32
CA VAL A 110 11.35 7.75 12.10
C VAL A 110 10.82 7.96 13.53
N GLY A 111 9.52 8.19 13.70
CA GLY A 111 8.88 8.30 15.01
C GLY A 111 9.02 7.03 15.85
N ALA A 112 8.83 5.85 15.25
CA ALA A 112 8.98 4.56 15.93
C ALA A 112 10.42 4.31 16.43
N VAL A 113 11.43 4.80 15.73
CA VAL A 113 12.82 4.75 16.20
C VAL A 113 12.98 5.58 17.47
N LEU A 114 12.42 6.78 17.53
CA LEU A 114 12.45 7.63 18.74
C LEU A 114 11.69 6.99 19.90
N ASP A 115 10.53 6.39 19.62
CA ASP A 115 9.76 5.66 20.63
C ASP A 115 10.56 4.48 21.19
N SER A 116 11.24 3.71 20.35
CA SER A 116 12.10 2.60 20.76
C SER A 116 13.27 3.07 21.63
N ILE A 117 13.90 4.20 21.26
CA ILE A 117 14.96 4.82 22.08
C ILE A 117 14.39 5.25 23.44
N SER A 118 13.25 5.94 23.45
CA SER A 118 12.64 6.43 24.69
C SER A 118 12.20 5.32 25.65
N ALA A 119 11.87 4.15 25.10
CA ALA A 119 11.47 2.95 25.88
C ALA A 119 12.66 2.21 26.50
N PHE A 120 13.91 2.57 26.17
CA PHE A 120 15.07 1.87 26.67
C PHE A 120 15.21 2.06 28.20
N PRO A 121 15.35 0.96 29.00
CA PRO A 121 15.28 1.02 30.47
C PRO A 121 16.33 1.94 31.13
N LEU A 122 17.49 2.12 30.48
CA LEU A 122 18.59 2.91 31.02
C LEU A 122 18.42 4.43 30.78
N ILE A 123 17.39 4.87 30.03
CA ILE A 123 17.16 6.30 29.77
C ILE A 123 16.45 6.94 30.98
N PRO A 124 17.05 7.98 31.61
CA PRO A 124 16.42 8.71 32.69
C PRO A 124 15.09 9.35 32.27
N ALA A 125 14.13 9.43 33.21
CA ALA A 125 12.81 9.98 32.96
C ALA A 125 12.82 11.39 32.30
N PRO A 126 13.67 12.36 32.73
CA PRO A 126 13.69 13.68 32.11
C PRO A 126 14.17 13.63 30.64
N VAL A 127 15.12 12.75 30.29
CA VAL A 127 15.59 12.58 28.92
C VAL A 127 14.48 11.95 28.06
N ARG A 128 13.77 10.97 28.60
CA ARG A 128 12.61 10.36 27.93
C ARG A 128 11.53 11.41 27.63
N ALA A 129 11.23 12.29 28.56
CA ALA A 129 10.26 13.37 28.36
C ALA A 129 10.68 14.31 27.21
N VAL A 130 11.98 14.66 27.12
CA VAL A 130 12.51 15.46 26.02
C VAL A 130 12.37 14.74 24.67
N ILE A 131 12.72 13.46 24.57
CA ILE A 131 12.56 12.66 23.36
C ILE A 131 11.10 12.65 22.91
N GLN A 132 10.16 12.45 23.80
CA GLN A 132 8.73 12.48 23.49
C GLN A 132 8.25 13.88 23.04
N ALA A 133 8.74 14.94 23.69
CA ALA A 133 8.39 16.31 23.32
C ALA A 133 8.85 16.69 21.92
N VAL A 134 10.03 16.22 21.46
CA VAL A 134 10.55 16.52 20.13
C VAL A 134 10.06 15.56 19.05
N ARG A 135 9.41 14.45 19.40
CA ARG A 135 8.95 13.43 18.47
C ARG A 135 8.13 14.02 17.31
N THR A 136 7.14 14.83 17.63
CA THR A 136 6.25 15.44 16.62
C THR A 136 7.03 16.34 15.65
N THR A 137 7.98 17.11 16.16
CA THR A 137 8.84 17.97 15.33
C THR A 137 9.71 17.13 14.41
N VAL A 138 10.36 16.09 14.93
CA VAL A 138 11.23 15.21 14.15
C VAL A 138 10.44 14.48 13.05
N VAL A 139 9.25 13.96 13.36
CA VAL A 139 8.34 13.34 12.36
C VAL A 139 7.94 14.34 11.29
N SER A 140 7.64 15.58 11.66
CA SER A 140 7.30 16.65 10.71
C SER A 140 8.47 16.98 9.79
N VAL A 141 9.68 17.11 10.34
CA VAL A 141 10.91 17.34 9.57
C VAL A 141 11.19 16.15 8.65
N ALA A 142 11.05 14.93 9.13
CA ALA A 142 11.23 13.71 8.31
C ALA A 142 10.31 13.72 7.09
N ARG A 143 9.02 14.08 7.27
CA ARG A 143 8.06 14.22 6.16
C ARG A 143 8.48 15.31 5.16
N ALA A 144 8.99 16.43 5.63
CA ALA A 144 9.48 17.51 4.75
C ALA A 144 10.75 17.09 3.99
N VAL A 145 11.65 16.34 4.62
CA VAL A 145 12.83 15.75 3.98
C VAL A 145 12.39 14.74 2.90
N TRP A 146 11.37 13.93 3.17
CA TRP A 146 10.83 13.01 2.18
C TRP A 146 10.34 13.75 0.93
N ASP A 147 9.61 14.85 1.09
CA ASP A 147 9.11 15.68 -0.02
C ASP A 147 10.24 16.24 -0.91
N PHE A 148 11.45 16.39 -0.35
CA PHE A 148 12.61 16.86 -1.10
C PHE A 148 13.26 15.78 -1.95
N PHE A 149 13.24 14.51 -1.51
CA PHE A 149 13.94 13.41 -2.18
C PHE A 149 13.03 12.55 -3.08
N PHE A 150 11.71 12.55 -2.86
CA PHE A 150 10.74 11.66 -3.52
C PHE A 150 9.56 12.42 -4.10
#